data_ab2a659bbbef6e5c1ef5921023538354
#
_entry.id   ab2a659bbbef6e5c1ef5921023538354
#
_cell.length_a   1.000
_cell.length_b   1.000
_cell.length_c   1.000
_cell.angle_alpha   90.00
_cell.angle_beta   90.00
_cell.angle_gamma   90.00
#
_symmetry.space_group_name_H-M   'P 1'
#
loop_
_entity.id
_entity.type
_entity.pdbx_description
1 polymer ?
#
loop_
_entity_poly.entity_id
_entity_poly.type
_entity_poly.pdbx_seq_one_letter_code
_entity_poly.pdbx_strand_id
1 'polypeptide(L)'
;MLKIDCAYFKGDRPCKFHKEEGIKCDECSHYKPIKNKILIIKLDAIGDVLRTTSILPPLRKKYPDAFITWCTKSNATQLFTNNNFVDEVITIEDDAFFRITAEEFDVVINLDTSKISSSIAALANGKSKMGFVLNKKGFVEATSKAADKWLEMSAFDDLKKENKQTYQEIVYEILELDKTKIAQPIFNLSDVDIDKGITHAKKWKLSKKGKT
;
A
#
# COMPACT_ATOMS: atom_id res chain seq x y z
N MET A 1 -6.70 -31.67 2.77
CA MET A 1 -7.51 -30.76 1.91
C MET A 1 -6.75 -29.44 1.71
N LEU A 2 -6.83 -28.80 0.51
CA LEU A 2 -6.18 -27.50 0.31
C LEU A 2 -6.89 -26.41 1.12
N LYS A 3 -6.10 -25.55 1.79
CA LYS A 3 -6.60 -24.35 2.48
C LYS A 3 -6.36 -23.15 1.57
N ILE A 4 -7.29 -22.92 0.64
CA ILE A 4 -7.21 -21.89 -0.40
C ILE A 4 -7.31 -20.46 0.15
N ASP A 5 -7.82 -20.31 1.37
CA ASP A 5 -7.93 -19.07 2.14
C ASP A 5 -6.67 -18.73 2.94
N CYS A 6 -5.61 -19.51 2.80
CA CYS A 6 -4.34 -19.27 3.49
C CYS A 6 -3.53 -18.14 2.83
N ALA A 7 -3.01 -17.19 3.60
CA ALA A 7 -2.16 -16.09 3.11
C ALA A 7 -0.88 -16.56 2.38
N TYR A 8 -0.45 -17.80 2.60
CA TYR A 8 0.71 -18.39 1.94
C TYR A 8 0.37 -19.27 0.74
N PHE A 9 -0.91 -19.53 0.49
CA PHE A 9 -1.34 -20.33 -0.66
C PHE A 9 -1.16 -19.54 -1.96
N LYS A 10 -0.47 -20.14 -2.94
CA LYS A 10 -0.16 -19.49 -4.23
C LYS A 10 -1.00 -20.00 -5.39
N GLY A 11 -1.71 -21.14 -5.20
CA GLY A 11 -2.56 -21.75 -6.22
C GLY A 11 -1.78 -22.48 -7.30
N ASP A 12 -0.89 -21.80 -7.97
CA ASP A 12 -0.13 -22.26 -9.14
C ASP A 12 1.21 -22.94 -8.79
N ARG A 13 1.65 -22.82 -7.54
CA ARG A 13 2.96 -23.36 -7.09
C ARG A 13 2.94 -23.69 -5.60
N PRO A 14 3.87 -24.56 -5.14
CA PRO A 14 4.01 -24.84 -3.71
C PRO A 14 4.33 -23.59 -2.92
N CYS A 15 3.68 -23.41 -1.76
CA CYS A 15 4.03 -22.36 -0.81
C CYS A 15 5.42 -22.61 -0.18
N LYS A 16 5.99 -21.59 0.48
CA LYS A 16 7.33 -21.67 1.07
C LYS A 16 7.47 -22.82 2.08
N PHE A 17 6.50 -23.02 2.96
CA PHE A 17 6.55 -24.04 3.99
C PHE A 17 6.47 -25.47 3.42
N HIS A 18 5.68 -25.67 2.34
CA HIS A 18 5.73 -26.95 1.64
C HIS A 18 7.10 -27.20 1.00
N LYS A 19 7.73 -26.17 0.42
CA LYS A 19 9.07 -26.28 -0.18
C LYS A 19 10.16 -26.59 0.84
N GLU A 20 10.10 -25.95 2.01
CA GLU A 20 11.13 -26.03 3.04
C GLU A 20 10.95 -27.26 3.94
N GLU A 21 9.72 -27.65 4.25
CA GLU A 21 9.39 -28.63 5.29
C GLU A 21 8.58 -29.82 4.76
N GLY A 22 8.12 -29.79 3.50
CA GLY A 22 7.28 -30.84 2.91
C GLY A 22 5.84 -30.91 3.46
N ILE A 23 5.45 -29.97 4.34
CA ILE A 23 4.17 -29.97 5.04
C ILE A 23 3.01 -29.76 4.07
N LYS A 24 1.93 -30.56 4.22
CA LYS A 24 0.66 -30.39 3.52
C LYS A 24 -0.30 -29.52 4.32
N CYS A 25 -1.29 -28.90 3.65
CA CYS A 25 -2.18 -27.91 4.26
C CYS A 25 -3.01 -28.43 5.46
N ASP A 26 -3.38 -29.70 5.49
CA ASP A 26 -4.16 -30.31 6.56
C ASP A 26 -3.38 -30.46 7.88
N GLU A 27 -2.06 -30.59 7.79
CA GLU A 27 -1.16 -30.72 8.94
C GLU A 27 -0.33 -29.44 9.19
N CYS A 28 -0.64 -28.36 8.49
CA CYS A 28 0.20 -27.15 8.49
C CYS A 28 -0.02 -26.27 9.72
N SER A 29 1.02 -26.18 10.57
CA SER A 29 1.06 -25.26 11.72
C SER A 29 1.20 -23.78 11.32
N HIS A 30 1.62 -23.50 10.09
CA HIS A 30 1.77 -22.14 9.55
C HIS A 30 0.50 -21.61 8.88
N TYR A 31 -0.62 -22.33 8.95
CA TYR A 31 -1.87 -21.88 8.36
C TYR A 31 -2.28 -20.52 8.92
N LYS A 32 -2.44 -19.55 8.01
CA LYS A 32 -2.83 -18.18 8.32
C LYS A 32 -4.04 -17.80 7.46
N PRO A 33 -5.27 -17.92 8.00
CA PRO A 33 -6.46 -17.58 7.23
C PRO A 33 -6.53 -16.08 6.92
N ILE A 34 -6.95 -15.74 5.71
CA ILE A 34 -7.21 -14.36 5.29
C ILE A 34 -8.64 -14.02 5.74
N LYS A 35 -8.77 -13.03 6.63
CA LYS A 35 -10.08 -12.54 7.08
C LYS A 35 -10.59 -11.37 6.26
N ASN A 36 -9.69 -10.50 5.83
CA ASN A 36 -10.00 -9.36 4.99
C ASN A 36 -8.99 -9.24 3.86
N LYS A 37 -9.43 -8.84 2.68
CA LYS A 37 -8.57 -8.47 1.55
C LYS A 37 -8.62 -6.96 1.34
N ILE A 38 -7.47 -6.32 1.38
CA ILE A 38 -7.34 -4.87 1.20
C ILE A 38 -6.47 -4.61 -0.02
N LEU A 39 -6.99 -3.86 -0.98
CA LEU A 39 -6.25 -3.33 -2.11
C LEU A 39 -5.88 -1.88 -1.83
N ILE A 40 -4.61 -1.54 -1.91
CA ILE A 40 -4.12 -0.16 -1.86
C ILE A 40 -3.58 0.20 -3.24
N ILE A 41 -4.09 1.28 -3.83
CA ILE A 41 -3.66 1.81 -5.11
C ILE A 41 -2.92 3.13 -4.86
N LYS A 42 -1.63 3.15 -5.14
CA LYS A 42 -0.78 4.34 -5.11
C LYS A 42 0.32 4.20 -6.16
N LEU A 43 0.13 4.84 -7.31
CA LEU A 43 0.94 4.61 -8.51
C LEU A 43 2.15 5.55 -8.59
N ASP A 44 1.96 6.83 -8.30
CA ASP A 44 2.93 7.91 -8.48
C ASP A 44 2.88 8.95 -7.35
N ALA A 45 3.88 9.79 -7.21
CA ALA A 45 5.27 9.63 -7.58
C ALA A 45 5.96 8.75 -6.53
N ILE A 46 7.19 8.23 -6.80
CA ILE A 46 7.88 7.32 -5.87
C ILE A 46 7.99 7.88 -4.44
N GLY A 47 8.21 9.19 -4.29
CA GLY A 47 8.22 9.85 -2.98
C GLY A 47 6.84 9.86 -2.31
N ASP A 48 5.77 9.97 -3.10
CA ASP A 48 4.40 9.90 -2.59
C ASP A 48 4.00 8.48 -2.21
N VAL A 49 4.47 7.48 -2.97
CA VAL A 49 4.32 6.07 -2.60
C VAL A 49 5.00 5.82 -1.26
N LEU A 50 6.27 6.27 -1.10
CA LEU A 50 7.00 6.12 0.15
C LEU A 50 6.27 6.75 1.34
N ARG A 51 5.88 8.03 1.27
CA ARG A 51 5.22 8.69 2.40
C ARG A 51 3.83 8.11 2.71
N THR A 52 3.17 7.51 1.71
CA THR A 52 1.89 6.81 1.91
C THR A 52 2.05 5.52 2.73
N THR A 53 3.24 4.90 2.77
CA THR A 53 3.47 3.70 3.59
C THR A 53 3.21 3.93 5.09
N SER A 54 3.18 5.19 5.54
CA SER A 54 2.82 5.56 6.92
C SER A 54 1.42 5.09 7.36
N ILE A 55 0.53 4.79 6.40
CA ILE A 55 -0.80 4.24 6.71
C ILE A 55 -0.77 2.76 7.13
N LEU A 56 0.30 2.03 6.81
CA LEU A 56 0.35 0.59 6.97
C LEU A 56 0.28 0.11 8.44
N PRO A 57 1.02 0.69 9.40
CA PRO A 57 0.91 0.28 10.80
C PRO A 57 -0.50 0.45 11.38
N PRO A 58 -1.20 1.60 11.24
CA PRO A 58 -2.56 1.73 11.73
C PRO A 58 -3.57 0.88 10.95
N LEU A 59 -3.36 0.61 9.65
CA LEU A 59 -4.20 -0.34 8.91
C LEU A 59 -4.06 -1.76 9.46
N ARG A 60 -2.84 -2.21 9.75
CA ARG A 60 -2.61 -3.53 10.38
C ARG A 60 -3.25 -3.60 11.77
N LYS A 61 -3.27 -2.51 12.52
CA LYS A 61 -3.96 -2.46 13.82
C LYS A 61 -5.48 -2.54 13.64
N LYS A 62 -6.04 -1.86 12.63
CA LYS A 62 -7.48 -1.88 12.32
C LYS A 62 -7.92 -3.23 11.72
N TYR A 63 -7.06 -3.87 10.94
CA TYR A 63 -7.30 -5.14 10.24
C TYR A 63 -6.14 -6.13 10.46
N PRO A 64 -6.04 -6.79 11.64
CA PRO A 64 -4.86 -7.59 12.01
C PRO A 64 -4.57 -8.75 11.06
N ASP A 65 -5.62 -9.43 10.59
CA ASP A 65 -5.54 -10.63 9.75
C ASP A 65 -5.86 -10.32 8.27
N ALA A 66 -5.71 -9.06 7.85
CA ALA A 66 -5.92 -8.69 6.45
C ALA A 66 -4.78 -9.19 5.56
N PHE A 67 -5.11 -9.53 4.32
CA PHE A 67 -4.16 -9.66 3.23
C PHE A 67 -4.11 -8.32 2.48
N ILE A 68 -2.98 -7.62 2.57
CA ILE A 68 -2.80 -6.31 1.96
C ILE A 68 -2.03 -6.46 0.65
N THR A 69 -2.72 -6.17 -0.45
CA THR A 69 -2.15 -6.05 -1.79
C THR A 69 -1.91 -4.58 -2.10
N TRP A 70 -0.68 -4.22 -2.48
CA TRP A 70 -0.33 -2.87 -2.92
C TRP A 70 -0.12 -2.83 -4.43
N CYS A 71 -0.93 -2.05 -5.14
CA CYS A 71 -0.79 -1.78 -6.56
C CYS A 71 0.01 -0.48 -6.78
N THR A 72 1.12 -0.58 -7.49
CA THR A 72 1.99 0.57 -7.79
C THR A 72 2.61 0.45 -9.18
N LYS A 73 3.49 1.37 -9.57
CA LYS A 73 4.35 1.24 -10.75
C LYS A 73 5.62 0.46 -10.42
N SER A 74 6.21 -0.16 -11.44
CA SER A 74 7.42 -0.99 -11.32
C SER A 74 8.59 -0.25 -10.67
N ASN A 75 8.76 1.06 -10.92
CA ASN A 75 9.82 1.88 -10.34
C ASN A 75 9.71 2.09 -8.82
N ALA A 76 8.53 1.82 -8.22
CA ALA A 76 8.30 1.98 -6.78
C ALA A 76 8.32 0.66 -6.00
N THR A 77 8.41 -0.49 -6.67
CA THR A 77 8.36 -1.82 -6.01
C THR A 77 9.48 -2.01 -4.99
N GLN A 78 10.65 -1.42 -5.22
CA GLN A 78 11.80 -1.49 -4.30
C GLN A 78 11.50 -0.90 -2.90
N LEU A 79 10.53 0.01 -2.78
CA LEU A 79 10.13 0.57 -1.49
C LEU A 79 9.52 -0.47 -0.55
N PHE A 80 9.08 -1.59 -1.11
CA PHE A 80 8.42 -2.68 -0.36
C PHE A 80 9.36 -3.86 -0.07
N THR A 81 10.63 -3.77 -0.45
CA THR A 81 11.63 -4.77 -0.08
C THR A 81 11.71 -4.84 1.45
N ASN A 82 11.59 -6.06 2.00
CA ASN A 82 11.56 -6.31 3.45
C ASN A 82 10.43 -5.56 4.22
N ASN A 83 9.35 -5.18 3.53
CA ASN A 83 8.20 -4.55 4.17
C ASN A 83 7.21 -5.62 4.66
N ASN A 84 7.18 -5.86 5.98
CA ASN A 84 6.33 -6.88 6.60
C ASN A 84 4.85 -6.47 6.74
N PHE A 85 4.50 -5.25 6.36
CA PHE A 85 3.11 -4.75 6.43
C PHE A 85 2.32 -5.00 5.15
N VAL A 86 2.99 -5.31 4.03
CA VAL A 86 2.36 -5.63 2.74
C VAL A 86 2.59 -7.10 2.45
N ASP A 87 1.52 -7.84 2.12
CA ASP A 87 1.61 -9.27 1.81
C ASP A 87 1.95 -9.51 0.35
N GLU A 88 1.54 -8.59 -0.53
CA GLU A 88 1.79 -8.68 -1.97
C GLU A 88 1.91 -7.29 -2.61
N VAL A 89 2.86 -7.16 -3.53
CA VAL A 89 3.00 -5.97 -4.40
C VAL A 89 2.74 -6.40 -5.84
N ILE A 90 1.85 -5.69 -6.52
CA ILE A 90 1.53 -5.90 -7.93
C ILE A 90 1.82 -4.62 -8.71
N THR A 91 2.24 -4.76 -9.96
CA THR A 91 2.56 -3.61 -10.81
C THR A 91 1.52 -3.42 -11.89
N ILE A 92 1.16 -2.15 -12.14
CA ILE A 92 0.13 -1.83 -13.14
C ILE A 92 0.56 -2.17 -14.57
N GLU A 93 1.85 -2.31 -14.80
CA GLU A 93 2.44 -2.68 -16.08
C GLU A 93 2.30 -4.17 -16.41
N ASP A 94 2.04 -5.01 -15.39
CA ASP A 94 1.91 -6.46 -15.53
C ASP A 94 0.43 -6.90 -15.58
N ASP A 95 0.09 -7.96 -14.87
CA ASP A 95 -1.24 -8.59 -14.82
C ASP A 95 -2.20 -7.96 -13.80
N ALA A 96 -1.76 -6.92 -13.07
CA ALA A 96 -2.51 -6.32 -11.97
C ALA A 96 -3.96 -5.96 -12.34
N PHE A 97 -4.17 -5.43 -13.55
CA PHE A 97 -5.51 -5.04 -13.99
C PHE A 97 -6.48 -6.23 -14.03
N PHE A 98 -6.06 -7.36 -14.60
CA PHE A 98 -6.88 -8.57 -14.67
C PHE A 98 -7.18 -9.13 -13.28
N ARG A 99 -6.19 -9.16 -12.42
CA ARG A 99 -6.33 -9.64 -11.04
C ARG A 99 -7.26 -8.75 -10.23
N ILE A 100 -7.08 -7.43 -10.27
CA ILE A 100 -7.89 -6.46 -9.54
C ILE A 100 -9.37 -6.54 -9.95
N THR A 101 -9.65 -6.82 -11.23
CA THR A 101 -11.03 -6.95 -11.71
C THR A 101 -11.66 -8.31 -11.42
N ALA A 102 -10.87 -9.36 -11.29
CA ALA A 102 -11.33 -10.72 -11.03
C ALA A 102 -11.44 -11.05 -9.53
N GLU A 103 -10.62 -10.44 -8.68
CA GLU A 103 -10.59 -10.69 -7.24
C GLU A 103 -11.60 -9.81 -6.49
N GLU A 104 -12.13 -10.33 -5.37
CA GLU A 104 -12.95 -9.56 -4.43
C GLU A 104 -12.09 -8.99 -3.31
N PHE A 105 -12.35 -7.72 -2.95
CA PHE A 105 -11.70 -7.02 -1.86
C PHE A 105 -12.73 -6.53 -0.84
N ASP A 106 -12.42 -6.58 0.45
CA ASP A 106 -13.27 -5.97 1.46
C ASP A 106 -13.12 -4.44 1.44
N VAL A 107 -11.89 -3.96 1.23
CA VAL A 107 -11.60 -2.52 1.15
C VAL A 107 -10.68 -2.23 -0.04
N VAL A 108 -11.05 -1.26 -0.85
CA VAL A 108 -10.22 -0.68 -1.90
C VAL A 108 -9.86 0.76 -1.51
N ILE A 109 -8.57 1.03 -1.41
CA ILE A 109 -8.04 2.34 -1.05
C ILE A 109 -7.31 2.91 -2.25
N ASN A 110 -7.75 4.06 -2.78
CA ASN A 110 -7.03 4.80 -3.81
C ASN A 110 -6.70 6.21 -3.32
N LEU A 111 -5.41 6.50 -3.19
CA LEU A 111 -4.89 7.79 -2.71
C LEU A 111 -4.21 8.59 -3.82
N ASP A 112 -4.58 8.34 -5.07
CA ASP A 112 -4.19 9.10 -6.26
C ASP A 112 -5.41 9.68 -6.97
N THR A 113 -5.32 10.93 -7.40
CA THR A 113 -6.37 11.63 -8.17
C THR A 113 -6.23 11.47 -9.68
N SER A 114 -5.31 10.60 -10.16
CA SER A 114 -5.17 10.34 -11.59
C SER A 114 -6.35 9.57 -12.16
N LYS A 115 -6.68 9.81 -13.44
CA LYS A 115 -7.74 9.02 -14.10
C LYS A 115 -7.44 7.53 -14.12
N ILE A 116 -6.16 7.14 -14.25
CA ILE A 116 -5.74 5.73 -14.27
C ILE A 116 -6.02 5.07 -12.94
N SER A 117 -5.50 5.61 -11.83
CA SER A 117 -5.69 5.04 -10.50
C SER A 117 -7.16 5.03 -10.09
N SER A 118 -7.90 6.10 -10.42
CA SER A 118 -9.33 6.21 -10.12
C SER A 118 -10.17 5.25 -10.97
N SER A 119 -9.76 4.95 -12.22
CA SER A 119 -10.39 3.91 -13.04
C SER A 119 -10.19 2.53 -12.45
N ILE A 120 -8.95 2.22 -12.01
CA ILE A 120 -8.63 0.96 -11.35
C ILE A 120 -9.49 0.80 -10.10
N ALA A 121 -9.57 1.83 -9.26
CA ALA A 121 -10.39 1.82 -8.06
C ALA A 121 -11.89 1.66 -8.36
N ALA A 122 -12.38 2.25 -9.46
CA ALA A 122 -13.77 2.10 -9.90
C ALA A 122 -14.09 0.67 -10.34
N LEU A 123 -13.17 0.03 -11.08
CA LEU A 123 -13.32 -1.32 -11.64
C LEU A 123 -13.06 -2.42 -10.61
N ALA A 124 -12.23 -2.17 -9.61
CA ALA A 124 -11.96 -3.14 -8.55
C ALA A 124 -13.26 -3.56 -7.84
N ASN A 125 -13.44 -4.88 -7.66
CA ASN A 125 -14.58 -5.44 -6.98
C ASN A 125 -14.39 -5.33 -5.46
N GLY A 126 -14.72 -4.17 -4.89
CA GLY A 126 -14.55 -3.84 -3.46
C GLY A 126 -15.88 -3.57 -2.76
N LYS A 127 -16.08 -4.18 -1.59
CA LYS A 127 -17.26 -3.92 -0.73
C LYS A 127 -17.30 -2.48 -0.23
N SER A 128 -16.12 -1.91 0.05
CA SER A 128 -15.95 -0.51 0.44
C SER A 128 -14.81 0.11 -0.36
N LYS A 129 -14.98 1.38 -0.76
CA LYS A 129 -13.96 2.16 -1.49
C LYS A 129 -13.67 3.44 -0.75
N MET A 130 -12.38 3.76 -0.54
CA MET A 130 -11.91 4.93 0.18
C MET A 130 -10.93 5.74 -0.68
N GLY A 131 -11.09 7.06 -0.67
CA GLY A 131 -10.26 7.98 -1.43
C GLY A 131 -10.92 8.42 -2.74
N PHE A 132 -10.37 8.05 -3.89
CA PHE A 132 -10.81 8.56 -5.19
C PHE A 132 -11.22 7.45 -6.15
N VAL A 133 -12.31 7.66 -6.87
CA VAL A 133 -12.84 6.74 -7.89
C VAL A 133 -13.18 7.50 -9.15
N LEU A 134 -13.24 6.83 -10.30
CA LEU A 134 -13.75 7.41 -11.53
C LEU A 134 -15.25 7.12 -11.63
N ASN A 135 -16.06 8.16 -11.80
CA ASN A 135 -17.48 7.98 -12.03
C ASN A 135 -17.80 7.58 -13.48
N LYS A 136 -19.06 7.19 -13.74
CA LYS A 136 -19.50 6.76 -15.08
C LYS A 136 -19.43 7.85 -16.15
N LYS A 137 -19.30 9.12 -15.75
CA LYS A 137 -19.15 10.27 -16.69
C LYS A 137 -17.66 10.54 -17.01
N GLY A 138 -16.72 9.76 -16.44
CA GLY A 138 -15.27 9.89 -16.67
C GLY A 138 -14.59 10.95 -15.82
N PHE A 139 -15.21 11.38 -14.73
CA PHE A 139 -14.64 12.34 -13.78
C PHE A 139 -14.19 11.63 -12.50
N VAL A 140 -13.08 12.13 -11.93
CA VAL A 140 -12.64 11.70 -10.61
C VAL A 140 -13.57 12.29 -9.57
N GLU A 141 -14.02 11.46 -8.65
CA GLU A 141 -14.82 11.88 -7.49
C GLU A 141 -14.28 11.29 -6.19
N ALA A 142 -14.54 11.99 -5.11
CA ALA A 142 -14.14 11.59 -3.77
C ALA A 142 -15.19 10.66 -3.12
N THR A 143 -14.75 9.69 -2.31
CA THR A 143 -15.66 8.78 -1.60
C THR A 143 -16.08 9.30 -0.22
N SER A 144 -15.50 10.40 0.25
CA SER A 144 -15.79 11.00 1.55
C SER A 144 -15.54 12.51 1.53
N LYS A 145 -16.09 13.24 2.52
CA LYS A 145 -15.83 14.67 2.69
C LYS A 145 -14.35 15.01 2.88
N ALA A 146 -13.59 14.14 3.54
CA ALA A 146 -12.15 14.32 3.71
C ALA A 146 -11.39 14.20 2.39
N ALA A 147 -11.76 13.23 1.55
CA ALA A 147 -11.21 13.07 0.22
C ALA A 147 -11.63 14.23 -0.71
N ASP A 148 -12.87 14.74 -0.56
CA ASP A 148 -13.38 15.86 -1.35
C ASP A 148 -12.58 17.14 -1.13
N LYS A 149 -12.25 17.47 0.12
CA LYS A 149 -11.34 18.59 0.44
C LYS A 149 -9.98 18.47 -0.26
N TRP A 150 -9.44 17.26 -0.34
CA TRP A 150 -8.20 17.07 -1.10
C TRP A 150 -8.41 17.28 -2.59
N LEU A 151 -9.51 16.79 -3.14
CA LEU A 151 -9.83 16.96 -4.57
C LEU A 151 -9.98 18.44 -4.92
N GLU A 152 -10.64 19.23 -4.06
CA GLU A 152 -10.74 20.68 -4.18
C GLU A 152 -9.35 21.36 -4.14
N MET A 153 -8.49 20.99 -3.19
CA MET A 153 -7.11 21.50 -3.13
C MET A 153 -6.28 21.11 -4.37
N SER A 154 -6.62 20.00 -5.02
CA SER A 154 -5.96 19.61 -6.27
C SER A 154 -6.42 20.44 -7.47
N ALA A 155 -7.62 21.00 -7.39
CA ALA A 155 -8.23 21.84 -8.43
C ALA A 155 -7.95 23.34 -8.23
N PHE A 156 -7.76 23.79 -6.99
CA PHE A 156 -7.65 25.20 -6.63
C PHE A 156 -6.37 25.49 -5.81
N ASP A 157 -5.45 26.25 -6.39
CA ASP A 157 -4.14 26.54 -5.78
C ASP A 157 -4.23 27.41 -4.53
N ASP A 158 -5.22 28.27 -4.40
CA ASP A 158 -5.49 29.09 -3.21
C ASP A 158 -5.80 28.20 -1.99
N LEU A 159 -6.69 27.24 -2.12
CA LEU A 159 -7.01 26.27 -1.07
C LEU A 159 -5.78 25.45 -0.67
N LYS A 160 -4.95 25.11 -1.65
CA LYS A 160 -3.71 24.38 -1.38
C LYS A 160 -2.70 25.23 -0.60
N LYS A 161 -2.60 26.53 -0.87
CA LYS A 161 -1.72 27.47 -0.15
C LYS A 161 -2.22 27.73 1.28
N GLU A 162 -3.51 27.73 1.49
CA GLU A 162 -4.13 27.92 2.82
C GLU A 162 -4.06 26.66 3.69
N ASN A 163 -3.86 25.50 3.09
CA ASN A 163 -3.81 24.23 3.83
C ASN A 163 -2.64 24.20 4.84
N LYS A 164 -2.96 23.82 6.09
CA LYS A 164 -1.99 23.65 7.18
C LYS A 164 -1.72 22.19 7.54
N GLN A 165 -2.48 21.26 6.95
CA GLN A 165 -2.32 19.83 7.22
C GLN A 165 -1.16 19.26 6.41
N THR A 166 -0.43 18.33 7.03
CA THR A 166 0.54 17.50 6.31
C THR A 166 -0.17 16.47 5.41
N TYR A 167 0.56 15.92 4.46
CA TYR A 167 0.06 14.83 3.62
C TYR A 167 -0.46 13.65 4.46
N GLN A 168 0.28 13.27 5.49
CA GLN A 168 -0.09 12.15 6.37
C GLN A 168 -1.38 12.43 7.14
N GLU A 169 -1.55 13.65 7.67
CA GLU A 169 -2.80 14.03 8.34
C GLU A 169 -4.01 13.90 7.43
N ILE A 170 -3.87 14.33 6.17
CA ILE A 170 -4.96 14.26 5.20
C ILE A 170 -5.30 12.80 4.84
N VAL A 171 -4.30 11.96 4.54
CA VAL A 171 -4.58 10.55 4.23
C VAL A 171 -5.13 9.78 5.42
N TYR A 172 -4.71 10.10 6.64
CA TYR A 172 -5.28 9.51 7.84
C TYR A 172 -6.75 9.90 8.03
N GLU A 173 -7.11 11.15 7.69
CA GLU A 173 -8.50 11.61 7.73
C GLU A 173 -9.35 10.91 6.67
N ILE A 174 -8.85 10.76 5.43
CA ILE A 174 -9.52 10.03 4.35
C ILE A 174 -9.80 8.57 4.73
N LEU A 175 -8.85 7.94 5.43
CA LEU A 175 -8.92 6.52 5.82
C LEU A 175 -9.54 6.29 7.20
N GLU A 176 -10.01 7.36 7.86
CA GLU A 176 -10.58 7.30 9.22
C GLU A 176 -9.63 6.61 10.22
N LEU A 177 -8.34 6.96 10.13
CA LEU A 177 -7.29 6.48 11.02
C LEU A 177 -7.05 7.47 12.16
N ASP A 178 -6.51 6.97 13.29
CA ASP A 178 -6.18 7.78 14.45
C ASP A 178 -5.03 8.75 14.14
N LYS A 179 -5.34 10.06 14.02
CA LYS A 179 -4.37 11.13 13.76
C LYS A 179 -3.50 11.50 14.96
N THR A 180 -3.79 11.01 16.15
CA THR A 180 -2.98 11.33 17.36
C THR A 180 -1.60 10.64 17.32
N LYS A 181 -1.45 9.61 16.50
CA LYS A 181 -0.20 8.83 16.34
C LYS A 181 0.07 8.53 14.88
N ILE A 182 0.46 9.56 14.14
CA ILE A 182 0.85 9.39 12.73
C ILE A 182 2.19 8.65 12.66
N ALA A 183 2.20 7.50 11.98
CA ALA A 183 3.41 6.72 11.80
C ALA A 183 4.35 7.35 10.77
N GLN A 184 5.65 7.10 10.94
CA GLN A 184 6.64 7.47 9.93
C GLN A 184 6.49 6.62 8.67
N PRO A 185 6.90 7.13 7.50
CA PRO A 185 7.03 6.31 6.30
C PRO A 185 7.93 5.10 6.56
N ILE A 186 7.58 3.96 5.98
CA ILE A 186 8.30 2.71 6.17
C ILE A 186 9.23 2.49 4.99
N PHE A 187 10.51 2.40 5.27
CA PHE A 187 11.54 2.04 4.31
C PHE A 187 12.60 1.18 4.99
N ASN A 188 12.65 -0.09 4.65
CA ASN A 188 13.57 -1.05 5.24
C ASN A 188 14.73 -1.32 4.29
N LEU A 189 15.93 -0.87 4.67
CA LEU A 189 17.16 -1.16 3.94
C LEU A 189 17.56 -2.61 4.18
N SER A 190 18.09 -3.27 3.14
CA SER A 190 18.79 -4.54 3.32
C SER A 190 20.14 -4.34 4.01
N ASP A 191 20.69 -5.40 4.63
CA ASP A 191 22.04 -5.34 5.23
C ASP A 191 23.09 -4.93 4.18
N VAL A 192 22.92 -5.38 2.93
CA VAL A 192 23.79 -5.01 1.81
C VAL A 192 23.71 -3.51 1.52
N ASP A 193 22.52 -2.90 1.57
CA ASP A 193 22.37 -1.47 1.33
C ASP A 193 22.91 -0.64 2.49
N ILE A 194 22.77 -1.14 3.72
CA ILE A 194 23.36 -0.53 4.92
C ILE A 194 24.90 -0.53 4.80
N ASP A 195 25.50 -1.65 4.43
CA ASP A 195 26.96 -1.78 4.26
C ASP A 195 27.49 -0.88 3.14
N LYS A 196 26.79 -0.81 2.00
CA LYS A 196 27.10 0.17 0.95
C LYS A 196 27.04 1.60 1.46
N GLY A 197 25.96 1.94 2.19
CA GLY A 197 25.81 3.26 2.80
C GLY A 197 26.97 3.61 3.75
N ILE A 198 27.36 2.68 4.62
CA ILE A 198 28.50 2.84 5.53
C ILE A 198 29.82 3.06 4.74
N THR A 199 30.01 2.28 3.68
CA THR A 199 31.20 2.38 2.82
C THR A 199 31.29 3.75 2.14
N HIS A 200 30.16 4.24 1.58
CA HIS A 200 30.08 5.58 0.99
C HIS A 200 30.31 6.69 2.02
N ALA A 201 29.70 6.57 3.19
CA ALA A 201 29.90 7.54 4.29
C ALA A 201 31.38 7.64 4.71
N LYS A 202 32.09 6.51 4.83
CA LYS A 202 33.53 6.47 5.09
C LYS A 202 34.32 7.13 3.98
N LYS A 203 34.04 6.81 2.70
CA LYS A 203 34.71 7.39 1.53
C LYS A 203 34.54 8.92 1.46
N TRP A 204 33.37 9.43 1.84
CA TRP A 204 33.08 10.87 1.84
C TRP A 204 33.41 11.56 3.16
N LYS A 205 34.06 10.85 4.11
CA LYS A 205 34.43 11.38 5.45
C LYS A 205 33.24 11.99 6.20
N LEU A 206 32.04 11.47 5.98
CA LEU A 206 30.85 11.91 6.71
C LEU A 206 30.96 11.45 8.17
N SER A 207 30.95 12.42 9.10
CA SER A 207 30.97 12.09 10.53
C SER A 207 29.59 11.64 11.02
N LYS A 208 29.53 10.73 12.01
CA LYS A 208 28.28 10.36 12.73
C LYS A 208 27.66 11.53 13.53
N LYS A 209 28.29 12.70 13.56
CA LYS A 209 27.86 13.89 14.28
C LYS A 209 27.30 14.94 13.31
N GLY A 210 26.25 14.62 12.62
CA GLY A 210 25.45 15.59 11.90
C GLY A 210 24.00 15.41 12.33
N LYS A 211 23.56 16.11 13.36
CA LYS A 211 22.15 16.45 13.50
C LYS A 211 21.86 17.50 12.42
N THR A 212 21.16 17.15 11.39
CA THR A 212 20.38 18.09 10.58
C THR A 212 19.05 18.28 11.23
#